data_0b8479aeec5e32202c27fe1fe4d71f80
#
_entry.id   0b8479aeec5e32202c27fe1fe4d71f80
#
_cell.length_a   1.000
_cell.length_b   1.000
_cell.length_c   1.000
_cell.angle_alpha   90.00
_cell.angle_beta   90.00
_cell.angle_gamma   90.00
#
_symmetry.space_group_name_H-M   'P 1'
#
loop_
_entity.id
_entity.type
_entity.pdbx_description
1 polymer ?
#
loop_
_entity_poly.entity_id
_entity_poly.type
_entity_poly.pdbx_seq_one_letter_code
_entity_poly.pdbx_strand_id
1 'polypeptide(L)'
;VALEDGLVVPVVRNADRLSLRELSAEIRKLSERARSGQLTEAEMSGGVFTVTNLGMYGVDIFTPILNPPESAILGVGRIYEQLARSAQGLLWRWTINLSLTVDHRIIDGAPAAVFLQRVCQLLGEPAALKG
;
A
#
# COMPACT_ATOMS: atom_id res chain seq x y z
N VAL A 1 -0.04 -10.65 4.50
CA VAL A 1 -0.27 -11.85 3.69
C VAL A 1 -1.34 -12.67 4.36
N ALA A 2 -2.46 -12.92 3.64
CA ALA A 2 -3.52 -13.81 4.10
C ALA A 2 -3.05 -15.27 4.03
N LEU A 3 -3.38 -16.02 5.08
CA LEU A 3 -3.15 -17.47 5.22
C LEU A 3 -4.50 -18.15 5.42
N GLU A 4 -4.55 -19.49 5.33
CA GLU A 4 -5.80 -20.24 5.59
C GLU A 4 -6.33 -20.00 7.02
N ASP A 5 -5.42 -19.96 8.00
CA ASP A 5 -5.77 -19.84 9.42
C ASP A 5 -5.44 -18.45 10.00
N GLY A 6 -5.31 -17.40 9.18
CA GLY A 6 -5.02 -16.08 9.72
C GLY A 6 -4.34 -15.10 8.78
N LEU A 7 -3.67 -14.13 9.39
CA LEU A 7 -2.97 -13.06 8.72
C LEU A 7 -1.59 -12.85 9.35
N VAL A 8 -0.56 -12.71 8.51
CA VAL A 8 0.76 -12.23 8.93
C VAL A 8 1.17 -10.99 8.16
N VAL A 9 1.88 -10.09 8.82
CA VAL A 9 2.31 -8.81 8.25
C VAL A 9 3.84 -8.76 8.22
N PRO A 10 4.48 -9.25 7.15
CA PRO A 10 5.94 -9.17 7.02
C PRO A 10 6.40 -7.73 6.79
N VAL A 11 7.59 -7.39 7.28
CA VAL A 11 8.17 -6.06 7.23
C VAL A 11 9.35 -6.00 6.27
N VAL A 12 9.24 -5.18 5.24
CA VAL A 12 10.37 -4.83 4.36
C VAL A 12 11.20 -3.75 5.05
N ARG A 13 12.47 -4.05 5.34
CA ARG A 13 13.38 -3.11 5.99
C ARG A 13 13.95 -2.10 5.00
N ASN A 14 14.07 -0.85 5.44
CA ASN A 14 14.68 0.24 4.66
C ASN A 14 14.10 0.34 3.23
N ALA A 15 12.79 0.21 3.10
CA ALA A 15 12.09 0.20 1.80
C ALA A 15 12.38 1.46 0.97
N ASP A 16 12.69 2.59 1.64
CA ASP A 16 13.08 3.87 1.05
C ASP A 16 14.43 3.84 0.32
N ARG A 17 15.27 2.83 0.59
CA ARG A 17 16.61 2.66 -0.01
C ARG A 17 16.64 1.62 -1.11
N LEU A 18 15.54 0.91 -1.31
CA LEU A 18 15.44 -0.14 -2.31
C LEU A 18 14.95 0.43 -3.64
N SER A 19 15.56 -0.01 -4.72
CA SER A 19 14.98 0.18 -6.05
C SER A 19 13.66 -0.58 -6.19
N LEU A 20 12.83 -0.19 -7.15
CA LEU A 20 11.54 -0.86 -7.39
C LEU A 20 11.68 -2.37 -7.63
N ARG A 21 12.78 -2.77 -8.29
CA ARG A 21 13.10 -4.19 -8.55
C ARG A 21 13.44 -4.93 -7.25
N GLU A 22 14.27 -4.35 -6.41
CA GLU A 22 14.68 -4.93 -5.13
C GLU A 22 13.47 -5.01 -4.18
N LEU A 23 12.68 -3.93 -4.09
CA LEU A 23 11.45 -3.90 -3.29
C LEU A 23 10.48 -5.02 -3.72
N SER A 24 10.25 -5.17 -5.03
CA SER A 24 9.39 -6.23 -5.58
C SER A 24 9.91 -7.63 -5.26
N ALA A 25 11.22 -7.85 -5.35
CA ALA A 25 11.85 -9.13 -5.03
C ALA A 25 11.73 -9.45 -3.54
N GLU A 26 11.95 -8.47 -2.66
CA GLU A 26 11.86 -8.68 -1.21
C GLU A 26 10.41 -8.94 -0.76
N ILE A 27 9.43 -8.21 -1.31
CA ILE A 27 8.00 -8.46 -1.05
C ILE A 27 7.62 -9.89 -1.45
N ARG A 28 8.07 -10.35 -2.62
CA ARG A 28 7.79 -11.72 -3.09
C ARG A 28 8.38 -12.77 -2.17
N LYS A 29 9.66 -12.63 -1.84
CA LYS A 29 10.39 -13.52 -0.92
C LYS A 29 9.70 -13.62 0.45
N LEU A 30 9.36 -12.47 1.05
CA LEU A 30 8.66 -12.43 2.33
C LEU A 30 7.26 -13.06 2.24
N SER A 31 6.55 -12.85 1.13
CA SER A 31 5.23 -13.45 0.90
C SER A 31 5.29 -14.97 0.75
N GLU A 32 6.32 -15.51 0.09
CA GLU A 32 6.56 -16.96 -0.03
C GLU A 32 6.89 -17.56 1.33
N ARG A 33 7.77 -16.92 2.10
CA ARG A 33 8.11 -17.33 3.46
C ARG A 33 6.91 -17.28 4.42
N ALA A 34 6.05 -16.27 4.27
CA ALA A 34 4.81 -16.19 5.01
C ALA A 34 3.91 -17.40 4.77
N ARG A 35 3.69 -17.76 3.49
CA ARG A 35 2.84 -18.90 3.12
C ARG A 35 3.41 -20.24 3.54
N SER A 36 4.73 -20.36 3.62
CA SER A 36 5.41 -21.59 4.08
C SER A 36 5.64 -21.64 5.60
N GLY A 37 5.16 -20.66 6.37
CA GLY A 37 5.35 -20.59 7.81
C GLY A 37 6.80 -20.38 8.26
N GLN A 38 7.65 -19.83 7.40
CA GLN A 38 9.09 -19.67 7.64
C GLN A 38 9.51 -18.24 8.00
N LEU A 39 8.54 -17.34 8.28
CA LEU A 39 8.87 -16.00 8.77
C LEU A 39 9.48 -16.06 10.17
N THR A 40 10.52 -15.26 10.36
CA THR A 40 11.11 -15.03 11.67
C THR A 40 10.40 -13.89 12.40
N GLU A 41 10.51 -13.82 13.72
CA GLU A 41 9.98 -12.70 14.51
C GLU A 41 10.56 -11.34 14.05
N ALA A 42 11.83 -11.30 13.69
CA ALA A 42 12.48 -10.11 13.17
C ALA A 42 11.88 -9.65 11.83
N GLU A 43 11.35 -10.55 11.01
CA GLU A 43 10.69 -10.22 9.74
C GLU A 43 9.23 -9.77 9.92
N MET A 44 8.66 -9.89 11.11
CA MET A 44 7.29 -9.51 11.46
C MET A 44 7.20 -8.31 12.41
N SER A 45 8.33 -7.74 12.82
CA SER A 45 8.38 -6.68 13.84
C SER A 45 9.05 -5.41 13.33
N GLY A 46 8.75 -4.27 13.98
CA GLY A 46 9.38 -2.98 13.73
C GLY A 46 8.95 -2.33 12.41
N GLY A 47 7.77 -2.66 11.92
CA GLY A 47 7.09 -1.89 10.88
C GLY A 47 6.76 -0.48 11.38
N VAL A 48 6.77 0.49 10.47
CA VAL A 48 6.43 1.90 10.76
C VAL A 48 5.22 2.38 9.97
N PHE A 49 4.87 1.66 8.92
CA PHE A 49 3.78 1.97 8.02
C PHE A 49 3.30 0.68 7.33
N THR A 50 2.01 0.41 7.35
CA THR A 50 1.44 -0.76 6.68
C THR A 50 0.79 -0.39 5.34
N VAL A 51 0.98 -1.24 4.33
CA VAL A 51 0.20 -1.23 3.09
C VAL A 51 -0.64 -2.51 3.04
N THR A 52 -1.94 -2.36 2.90
CA THR A 52 -2.88 -3.49 2.80
C THR A 52 -3.65 -3.43 1.49
N ASN A 53 -3.69 -4.54 0.76
CA ASN A 53 -4.30 -4.61 -0.57
C ASN A 53 -5.42 -5.66 -0.57
N LEU A 54 -6.65 -5.22 -0.87
CA LEU A 54 -7.82 -6.08 -1.06
C LEU A 54 -8.35 -6.06 -2.50
N GLY A 55 -7.63 -5.42 -3.40
CA GLY A 55 -8.03 -5.30 -4.81
C GLY A 55 -8.16 -6.64 -5.53
N MET A 56 -7.35 -7.64 -5.17
CA MET A 56 -7.45 -9.00 -5.70
C MET A 56 -8.76 -9.72 -5.34
N TYR A 57 -9.45 -9.25 -4.30
CA TYR A 57 -10.76 -9.76 -3.88
C TYR A 57 -11.93 -8.95 -4.45
N GLY A 58 -11.66 -8.02 -5.38
CA GLY A 58 -12.68 -7.19 -6.02
C GLY A 58 -13.17 -6.00 -5.19
N VAL A 59 -12.48 -5.67 -4.10
CA VAL A 59 -12.85 -4.54 -3.21
C VAL A 59 -12.40 -3.23 -3.84
N ASP A 60 -13.34 -2.32 -4.07
CA ASP A 60 -13.06 -1.01 -4.67
C ASP A 60 -12.42 -0.04 -3.68
N ILE A 61 -12.99 0.05 -2.50
CA ILE A 61 -12.55 0.94 -1.43
C ILE A 61 -12.92 0.33 -0.07
N PHE A 62 -12.07 0.52 0.93
CA PHE A 62 -12.31 0.11 2.30
C PHE A 62 -11.53 1.02 3.26
N THR A 63 -11.89 1.01 4.53
CA THR A 63 -11.16 1.72 5.58
C THR A 63 -10.31 0.70 6.34
N PRO A 64 -8.97 0.72 6.15
CA PRO A 64 -8.10 -0.19 6.87
C PRO A 64 -8.03 0.18 8.35
N ILE A 65 -7.86 -0.84 9.20
CA ILE A 65 -7.65 -0.68 10.64
C ILE A 65 -6.16 -0.57 10.91
N LEU A 66 -5.76 0.40 11.74
CA LEU A 66 -4.35 0.58 12.14
C LEU A 66 -3.77 -0.70 12.77
N ASN A 67 -2.51 -0.93 12.47
CA ASN A 67 -1.71 -2.01 13.04
C ASN A 67 -0.78 -1.42 14.13
N PRO A 68 -1.21 -1.35 15.41
CA PRO A 68 -0.37 -0.76 16.44
C PRO A 68 0.97 -1.47 16.59
N PRO A 69 2.08 -0.75 16.87
CA PRO A 69 2.16 0.68 17.23
C PRO A 69 2.31 1.64 16.04
N GLU A 70 2.05 1.22 14.81
CA GLU A 70 2.16 2.05 13.62
C GLU A 70 1.12 3.18 13.65
N SER A 71 1.52 4.35 13.13
CA SER A 71 0.67 5.55 13.12
C SER A 71 -0.18 5.72 11.86
N ALA A 72 0.07 4.93 10.83
CA ALA A 72 -0.67 5.01 9.56
C ALA A 72 -0.70 3.68 8.81
N ILE A 73 -1.78 3.50 8.04
CA ILE A 73 -1.97 2.36 7.13
C ILE A 73 -2.65 2.81 5.84
N LEU A 74 -2.13 2.36 4.70
CA LEU A 74 -2.67 2.62 3.37
C LEU A 74 -3.45 1.40 2.86
N GLY A 75 -4.72 1.59 2.60
CA GLY A 75 -5.58 0.62 1.92
C GLY A 75 -5.53 0.82 0.40
N VAL A 76 -5.37 -0.28 -0.33
CA VAL A 76 -5.30 -0.32 -1.78
C VAL A 76 -6.45 -1.15 -2.33
N GLY A 77 -7.33 -0.52 -3.12
CA GLY A 77 -8.45 -1.16 -3.78
C GLY A 77 -8.08 -1.83 -5.10
N ARG A 78 -9.08 -2.34 -5.81
CA ARG A 78 -8.86 -2.95 -7.14
C ARG A 78 -8.53 -1.89 -8.19
N ILE A 79 -7.87 -2.34 -9.26
CA ILE A 79 -7.68 -1.56 -10.47
C ILE A 79 -8.90 -1.77 -11.38
N TYR A 80 -9.47 -0.67 -11.90
CA TYR A 80 -10.62 -0.71 -12.80
C TYR A 80 -10.54 0.42 -13.83
N GLU A 81 -11.25 0.27 -14.94
CA GLU A 81 -11.37 1.32 -15.95
C GLU A 81 -12.49 2.30 -15.56
N GLN A 82 -12.19 3.57 -15.64
CA GLN A 82 -13.14 4.66 -15.40
C GLN A 82 -13.13 5.64 -16.57
N LEU A 83 -14.33 6.07 -16.99
CA LEU A 83 -14.47 7.13 -17.98
C LEU A 83 -14.12 8.47 -17.34
N ALA A 84 -13.13 9.15 -17.87
CA ALA A 84 -12.64 10.43 -17.39
C ALA A 84 -12.70 11.51 -18.47
N ARG A 85 -12.94 12.74 -18.03
CA ARG A 85 -12.89 13.91 -18.93
C ARG A 85 -11.46 14.44 -19.04
N SER A 86 -10.99 14.67 -20.25
CA SER A 86 -9.71 15.31 -20.55
C SER A 86 -9.92 16.55 -21.41
N ALA A 87 -8.83 17.27 -21.68
CA ALA A 87 -8.85 18.42 -22.61
C ALA A 87 -9.21 18.00 -24.05
N GLN A 88 -8.97 16.73 -24.41
CA GLN A 88 -9.27 16.16 -25.73
C GLN A 88 -10.63 15.46 -25.79
N GLY A 89 -11.42 15.44 -24.71
CA GLY A 89 -12.71 14.78 -24.62
C GLY A 89 -12.76 13.69 -23.54
N LEU A 90 -13.63 12.70 -23.75
CA LEU A 90 -13.76 11.56 -22.84
C LEU A 90 -12.73 10.49 -23.19
N LEU A 91 -12.11 9.93 -22.17
CA LEU A 91 -11.19 8.81 -22.31
C LEU A 91 -11.32 7.82 -21.16
N TRP A 92 -11.01 6.56 -21.41
CA TRP A 92 -10.89 5.53 -20.37
C TRP A 92 -9.54 5.64 -19.69
N ARG A 93 -9.55 5.55 -18.36
CA ARG A 93 -8.35 5.54 -17.52
C ARG A 93 -8.38 4.37 -16.55
N TRP A 94 -7.24 3.73 -16.39
CA TRP A 94 -7.02 2.83 -15.27
C TRP A 94 -6.98 3.64 -13.98
N THR A 95 -7.80 3.23 -13.04
CA THR A 95 -8.00 3.93 -11.76
C THR A 95 -7.84 2.95 -10.61
N ILE A 96 -7.32 3.43 -9.51
CA ILE A 96 -7.21 2.71 -8.24
C ILE A 96 -7.64 3.63 -7.11
N ASN A 97 -8.41 3.11 -6.15
CA ASN A 97 -8.74 3.85 -4.94
C ASN A 97 -7.75 3.56 -3.84
N LEU A 98 -7.32 4.61 -3.16
CA LEU A 98 -6.45 4.56 -2.00
C LEU A 98 -7.17 5.14 -0.79
N SER A 99 -7.06 4.47 0.36
CA SER A 99 -7.61 4.92 1.65
C SER A 99 -6.50 4.99 2.68
N LEU A 100 -6.35 6.11 3.36
CA LEU A 100 -5.36 6.30 4.41
C LEU A 100 -6.06 6.40 5.76
N THR A 101 -5.70 5.53 6.69
CA THR A 101 -6.07 5.65 8.11
C THR A 101 -4.86 6.08 8.91
N VAL A 102 -5.04 7.03 9.81
CA VAL A 102 -3.97 7.58 10.66
C VAL A 102 -4.40 7.58 12.14
N ASP A 103 -3.44 7.50 13.04
CA ASP A 103 -3.67 7.73 14.46
C ASP A 103 -3.81 9.25 14.71
N HIS A 104 -5.04 9.70 14.92
CA HIS A 104 -5.36 11.12 15.07
C HIS A 104 -4.79 11.74 16.37
N ARG A 105 -4.22 10.95 17.25
CA ARG A 105 -3.46 11.44 18.41
C ARG A 105 -2.07 11.96 18.03
N ILE A 106 -1.57 11.57 16.85
CA ILE A 106 -0.21 11.84 16.37
C ILE A 106 -0.24 12.66 15.08
N ILE A 107 -1.20 12.40 14.20
CA ILE A 107 -1.29 12.99 12.86
C ILE A 107 -2.66 13.62 12.66
N ASP A 108 -2.71 14.91 12.35
CA ASP A 108 -3.93 15.62 12.00
C ASP A 108 -4.39 15.32 10.57
N GLY A 109 -5.68 15.57 10.30
CA GLY A 109 -6.29 15.25 9.02
C GLY A 109 -5.66 15.99 7.82
N ALA A 110 -5.27 17.25 7.98
CA ALA A 110 -4.69 18.03 6.88
C ALA A 110 -3.30 17.47 6.43
N PRO A 111 -2.32 17.23 7.32
CA PRO A 111 -1.07 16.56 6.96
C PRO A 111 -1.29 15.17 6.33
N ALA A 112 -2.23 14.38 6.86
CA ALA A 112 -2.56 13.07 6.30
C ALA A 112 -3.10 13.17 4.86
N ALA A 113 -3.97 14.15 4.59
CA ALA A 113 -4.52 14.39 3.26
C ALA A 113 -3.44 14.85 2.26
N VAL A 114 -2.52 15.72 2.68
CA VAL A 114 -1.37 16.16 1.86
C VAL A 114 -0.44 14.99 1.54
N PHE A 115 -0.17 14.12 2.51
CA PHE A 115 0.61 12.90 2.28
C PHE A 115 -0.07 12.00 1.24
N LEU A 116 -1.35 11.70 1.40
CA LEU A 116 -2.09 10.86 0.45
C LEU A 116 -2.12 11.48 -0.96
N GLN A 117 -2.34 12.80 -1.05
CA GLN A 117 -2.28 13.53 -2.31
C GLN A 117 -0.92 13.35 -3.00
N ARG A 118 0.17 13.43 -2.23
CA ARG A 118 1.52 13.23 -2.78
C ARG A 118 1.74 11.81 -3.28
N VAL A 119 1.26 10.81 -2.57
CA VAL A 119 1.29 9.40 -3.01
C VAL A 119 0.54 9.25 -4.34
N CYS A 120 -0.67 9.79 -4.46
CA CYS A 120 -1.46 9.75 -5.69
C CYS A 120 -0.74 10.42 -6.87
N GLN A 121 -0.11 11.58 -6.66
CA GLN A 121 0.67 12.27 -7.70
C GLN A 121 1.83 11.40 -8.20
N LEU A 122 2.62 10.84 -7.30
CA LEU A 122 3.76 9.99 -7.65
C LEU A 122 3.34 8.73 -8.41
N LEU A 123 2.23 8.10 -8.03
CA LEU A 123 1.68 6.95 -8.75
C LEU A 123 1.12 7.34 -10.12
N GLY A 124 0.59 8.55 -10.27
CA GLY A 124 0.11 9.08 -11.55
C GLY A 124 1.24 9.43 -12.53
N GLU A 125 2.47 9.59 -12.03
CA GLU A 125 3.66 9.93 -12.81
C GLU A 125 4.78 8.87 -12.59
N PRO A 126 4.60 7.63 -13.08
CA PRO A 126 5.53 6.53 -12.78
C PRO A 126 6.97 6.77 -13.24
N ALA A 127 7.18 7.68 -14.20
CA ALA A 127 8.51 8.08 -14.63
C ALA A 127 9.32 8.76 -13.51
N ALA A 128 8.65 9.41 -12.56
CA ALA A 128 9.28 10.04 -11.40
C ALA A 128 9.75 9.03 -10.34
N LEU A 129 9.28 7.77 -10.42
CA LEU A 129 9.63 6.69 -9.51
C LEU A 129 10.80 5.82 -10.00
N LYS A 130 11.32 6.10 -11.20
CA LYS A 130 12.49 5.42 -11.75
C LYS A 130 13.74 6.09 -11.21
N GLY A 131 14.16 5.67 -10.02
CA GLY A 131 15.50 5.85 -9.50
C GLY A 131 16.40 4.69 -9.91
#